data_3c8e39beaadc04e802cfc414aeeb1802
#
_entry.id   3c8e39beaadc04e802cfc414aeeb1802
#
_cell.length_a   1.000
_cell.length_b   1.000
_cell.length_c   1.000
_cell.angle_alpha   90.00
_cell.angle_beta   90.00
_cell.angle_gamma   90.00
#
_symmetry.space_group_name_H-M   'P 1'
#
loop_
_entity.id
_entity.type
_entity.pdbx_description
1 polymer ?
#
loop_
_entity_poly.entity_id
_entity_poly.type
_entity_poly.pdbx_seq_one_letter_code
_entity_poly.pdbx_strand_id
1 'polypeptide(L)'
;IFSPNLPTKRAHMIQEIMADLSGFLTYARSFRRTGSFILDACWIAEGLMDAIWEKNVKHWDVSAISIILSEAGGKLTDLSGKHYYVGLPELVASNGIIHNEILNLLKTVRASVSRN
;
A
#
# COMPACT_ATOMS: atom_id res chain seq x y z
N ILE A 1 6.50 2.50 -6.90
CA ILE A 1 5.83 3.77 -6.55
C ILE A 1 4.66 3.50 -5.63
N PHE A 2 4.58 4.20 -4.54
CA PHE A 2 3.46 4.09 -3.64
C PHE A 2 3.30 5.35 -2.80
N SER A 3 2.13 5.49 -2.16
CA SER A 3 1.78 6.71 -1.46
C SER A 3 1.17 6.39 -0.10
N PRO A 4 1.93 6.39 0.98
CA PRO A 4 1.37 6.17 2.30
C PRO A 4 0.70 7.45 2.82
N ASN A 5 -0.34 7.26 3.58
CA ASN A 5 -0.97 8.34 4.31
C ASN A 5 -0.24 8.54 5.63
N LEU A 6 0.57 9.60 5.72
CA LEU A 6 1.43 9.81 6.87
C LEU A 6 0.65 10.37 8.06
N PRO A 7 0.55 9.64 9.17
CA PRO A 7 -0.07 10.18 10.38
C PRO A 7 0.85 11.22 11.01
N THR A 8 0.27 12.31 11.49
CA THR A 8 1.03 13.43 12.07
C THR A 8 1.12 13.38 13.59
N LYS A 9 0.36 12.48 14.23
CA LYS A 9 0.17 12.56 15.69
C LYS A 9 0.83 11.46 16.52
N ARG A 10 1.43 10.43 15.92
CA ARG A 10 1.96 9.30 16.68
C ARG A 10 3.36 8.92 16.20
N ALA A 11 4.35 9.17 17.05
CA ALA A 11 5.76 8.94 16.72
C ALA A 11 6.05 7.49 16.32
N HIS A 12 5.45 6.50 16.99
CA HIS A 12 5.67 5.08 16.67
C HIS A 12 5.12 4.70 15.29
N MET A 13 4.02 5.31 14.88
CA MET A 13 3.46 5.09 13.55
C MET A 13 4.35 5.72 12.48
N ILE A 14 4.93 6.87 12.78
CA ILE A 14 5.88 7.52 11.89
C ILE A 14 7.12 6.63 11.69
N GLN A 15 7.65 6.07 12.76
CA GLN A 15 8.79 5.16 12.69
C GLN A 15 8.47 3.94 11.81
N GLU A 16 7.30 3.36 11.97
CA GLU A 16 6.87 2.22 11.17
C GLU A 16 6.76 2.59 9.68
N ILE A 17 6.14 3.74 9.39
CA ILE A 17 6.00 4.22 8.02
C ILE A 17 7.35 4.53 7.41
N MET A 18 8.26 5.15 8.17
CA MET A 18 9.60 5.46 7.69
C MET A 18 10.41 4.19 7.41
N ALA A 19 10.24 3.16 8.22
CA ALA A 19 10.89 1.88 8.00
C ALA A 19 10.36 1.22 6.72
N ASP A 20 9.04 1.21 6.54
CA ASP A 20 8.42 0.69 5.33
C ASP A 20 8.94 1.43 4.08
N LEU A 21 8.96 2.75 4.15
CA LEU A 21 9.44 3.59 3.05
C LEU A 21 10.91 3.32 2.74
N SER A 22 11.75 3.21 3.76
CA SER A 22 13.17 2.91 3.60
C SER A 22 13.37 1.57 2.88
N GLY A 23 12.60 0.55 3.25
CA GLY A 23 12.63 -0.74 2.58
C GLY A 23 12.23 -0.64 1.11
N PHE A 24 11.16 0.07 0.83
CA PHE A 24 10.68 0.24 -0.53
C PHE A 24 11.66 1.04 -1.40
N LEU A 25 12.28 2.06 -0.87
CA LEU A 25 13.25 2.87 -1.62
C LEU A 25 14.47 2.08 -2.06
N THR A 26 14.78 0.98 -1.39
CA THR A 26 15.87 0.09 -1.79
C THR A 26 15.54 -0.65 -3.09
N TYR A 27 14.26 -0.98 -3.30
CA TYR A 27 13.82 -1.80 -4.43
C TYR A 27 13.01 -1.04 -5.47
N ALA A 28 12.32 0.02 -5.05
CA ALA A 28 11.47 0.79 -5.95
C ALA A 28 12.30 1.78 -6.76
N ARG A 29 11.90 1.98 -8.01
CA ARG A 29 12.54 2.94 -8.87
C ARG A 29 12.26 4.38 -8.43
N SER A 30 11.06 4.64 -7.98
CA SER A 30 10.67 5.96 -7.47
C SER A 30 9.48 5.85 -6.53
N PHE A 31 9.27 6.92 -5.78
CA PHE A 31 8.20 7.04 -4.83
C PHE A 31 7.43 8.34 -5.07
N ARG A 32 6.11 8.28 -4.99
CA ARG A 32 5.25 9.46 -5.10
C ARG A 32 4.17 9.42 -4.03
N ARG A 33 3.84 10.57 -3.52
CA ARG A 33 2.73 10.77 -2.60
C ARG A 33 1.83 11.87 -3.17
N THR A 34 0.73 11.47 -3.79
CA THR A 34 -0.22 12.43 -4.36
C THR A 34 -1.19 12.98 -3.34
N GLY A 35 -1.38 12.27 -2.24
CA GLY A 35 -2.38 12.61 -1.24
C GLY A 35 -3.77 12.09 -1.55
N SER A 36 -3.96 11.42 -2.68
CA SER A 36 -5.24 10.83 -3.07
C SER A 36 -5.11 9.34 -3.33
N PHE A 37 -5.68 8.53 -2.44
CA PHE A 37 -5.70 7.08 -2.62
C PHE A 37 -6.44 6.68 -3.90
N ILE A 38 -7.57 7.33 -4.19
CA ILE A 38 -8.36 7.03 -5.40
C ILE A 38 -7.54 7.28 -6.65
N LEU A 39 -6.88 8.42 -6.74
CA LEU A 39 -6.05 8.76 -7.89
C LEU A 39 -4.92 7.77 -8.07
N ASP A 40 -4.21 7.44 -6.99
CA ASP A 40 -3.11 6.47 -7.02
C ASP A 40 -3.59 5.11 -7.52
N ALA A 41 -4.73 4.65 -7.03
CA ALA A 41 -5.29 3.36 -7.43
C ALA A 41 -5.75 3.35 -8.89
N CYS A 42 -6.30 4.45 -9.37
CA CYS A 42 -6.64 4.58 -10.80
C CYS A 42 -5.39 4.52 -11.66
N TRP A 43 -4.29 5.14 -11.23
CA TRP A 43 -3.03 5.07 -11.95
C TRP A 43 -2.44 3.67 -11.98
N ILE A 44 -2.64 2.87 -10.92
CA ILE A 44 -2.27 1.46 -10.94
C ILE A 44 -3.09 0.71 -11.98
N ALA A 45 -4.38 0.96 -12.03
CA ALA A 45 -5.28 0.33 -12.99
C ALA A 45 -4.89 0.69 -14.43
N GLU A 46 -4.40 1.89 -14.66
CA GLU A 46 -3.94 2.33 -15.98
C GLU A 46 -2.52 1.88 -16.32
N GLY A 47 -1.80 1.30 -15.37
CA GLY A 47 -0.42 0.89 -15.57
C GLY A 47 0.63 1.96 -15.36
N LEU A 48 0.24 3.13 -14.83
CA LEU A 48 1.15 4.24 -14.58
C LEU A 48 1.89 4.12 -13.24
N MET A 49 1.33 3.37 -12.30
CA MET A 49 1.94 3.06 -11.02
C MET A 49 1.87 1.56 -10.80
N ASP A 50 2.76 1.04 -9.99
CA ASP A 50 2.84 -0.41 -9.76
C ASP A 50 2.07 -0.86 -8.52
N ALA A 51 2.16 -0.09 -7.44
CA ALA A 51 1.53 -0.46 -6.17
C ALA A 51 1.41 0.72 -5.21
N ILE A 52 0.50 0.56 -4.25
CA ILE A 52 0.39 1.44 -3.09
C ILE A 52 0.12 0.60 -1.85
N TRP A 53 0.48 1.14 -0.68
CA TRP A 53 -0.04 0.65 0.58
C TRP A 53 -0.60 1.84 1.36
N GLU A 54 -1.70 1.63 2.08
CA GLU A 54 -2.40 2.68 2.78
C GLU A 54 -2.94 2.19 4.13
N LYS A 55 -3.10 3.13 5.05
CA LYS A 55 -3.71 2.89 6.36
C LYS A 55 -4.97 3.74 6.51
N ASN A 56 -5.96 3.19 7.20
CA ASN A 56 -7.18 3.91 7.58
C ASN A 56 -7.93 4.51 6.39
N VAL A 57 -8.13 3.71 5.36
CA VAL A 57 -8.81 4.16 4.14
C VAL A 57 -10.31 4.25 4.38
N LYS A 58 -10.95 5.23 3.75
CA LYS A 58 -12.39 5.44 3.84
C LYS A 58 -13.17 4.35 3.09
N HIS A 59 -14.33 3.98 3.63
CA HIS A 59 -15.16 2.91 3.09
C HIS A 59 -15.54 3.12 1.62
N TRP A 60 -15.94 4.34 1.28
CA TRP A 60 -16.35 4.67 -0.09
C TRP A 60 -15.20 4.61 -1.08
N ASP A 61 -13.99 4.94 -0.66
CA ASP A 61 -12.80 4.84 -1.51
C ASP A 61 -12.50 3.38 -1.86
N VAL A 62 -12.57 2.50 -0.85
CA VAL A 62 -12.30 1.08 -1.04
C VAL A 62 -13.30 0.43 -1.99
N SER A 63 -14.58 0.75 -1.84
CA SER A 63 -15.63 0.16 -2.68
C SER A 63 -15.41 0.46 -4.16
N ALA A 64 -15.11 1.70 -4.48
CA ALA A 64 -14.86 2.12 -5.87
C ALA A 64 -13.60 1.47 -6.43
N ILE A 65 -12.51 1.50 -5.66
CA ILE A 65 -11.20 1.01 -6.09
C ILE A 65 -11.19 -0.50 -6.25
N SER A 66 -11.90 -1.22 -5.39
CA SER A 66 -12.00 -2.66 -5.49
C SER A 66 -12.50 -3.10 -6.87
N ILE A 67 -13.53 -2.42 -7.37
CA ILE A 67 -14.09 -2.73 -8.69
C ILE A 67 -13.09 -2.37 -9.80
N ILE A 68 -12.52 -1.17 -9.73
CA ILE A 68 -11.61 -0.67 -10.77
C ILE A 68 -10.37 -1.57 -10.89
N LEU A 69 -9.76 -1.91 -9.77
CA LEU A 69 -8.56 -2.77 -9.77
C LEU A 69 -8.88 -4.19 -10.24
N SER A 70 -10.00 -4.74 -9.81
CA SER A 70 -10.42 -6.08 -10.22
C SER A 70 -10.60 -6.16 -11.74
N GLU A 71 -11.26 -5.18 -12.33
CA GLU A 71 -11.45 -5.11 -13.78
C GLU A 71 -10.14 -4.94 -14.55
N ALA A 72 -9.16 -4.29 -13.94
CA ALA A 72 -7.85 -4.08 -14.57
C ALA A 72 -6.85 -5.21 -14.31
N GLY A 73 -7.25 -6.28 -13.62
CA GLY A 73 -6.36 -7.39 -13.28
C GLY A 73 -5.47 -7.15 -12.07
N GLY A 74 -5.72 -6.08 -11.33
CA GLY A 74 -4.98 -5.78 -10.12
C GLY A 74 -5.45 -6.57 -8.91
N LYS A 75 -4.75 -6.38 -7.79
CA LYS A 75 -5.07 -7.02 -6.52
C LYS A 75 -5.20 -6.00 -5.41
N LEU A 76 -6.11 -6.27 -4.48
CA LEU A 76 -6.33 -5.47 -3.29
C LEU A 76 -6.43 -6.43 -2.10
N THR A 77 -5.44 -6.43 -1.22
CA THR A 77 -5.38 -7.35 -0.09
C THR A 77 -5.02 -6.64 1.21
N ASP A 78 -5.15 -7.36 2.32
CA ASP A 78 -4.52 -6.96 3.57
C ASP A 78 -3.04 -7.37 3.55
N LEU A 79 -2.34 -7.15 4.65
CA LEU A 79 -0.91 -7.47 4.73
C LEU A 79 -0.63 -8.97 4.80
N SER A 80 -1.63 -9.80 5.07
CA SER A 80 -1.48 -11.26 5.06
C SER A 80 -1.73 -11.86 3.68
N GLY A 81 -2.14 -11.04 2.71
CA GLY A 81 -2.44 -11.50 1.37
C GLY A 81 -3.89 -11.90 1.14
N LYS A 82 -4.73 -11.77 2.15
CA LYS A 82 -6.15 -12.07 2.03
C LYS A 82 -6.89 -10.90 1.41
N HIS A 83 -7.96 -11.20 0.71
CA HIS A 83 -8.79 -10.15 0.10
C HIS A 83 -9.16 -9.09 1.14
N TYR A 84 -8.94 -7.83 0.79
CA TYR A 84 -9.24 -6.73 1.69
C TYR A 84 -10.75 -6.53 1.83
N TYR A 85 -11.20 -6.26 3.06
CA TYR A 85 -12.57 -5.84 3.32
C TYR A 85 -12.57 -4.59 4.21
N VAL A 86 -13.66 -3.86 4.15
CA VAL A 86 -13.82 -2.58 4.86
C VAL A 86 -13.66 -2.78 6.36
N GLY A 87 -12.88 -1.91 6.99
CA GLY A 87 -12.61 -1.97 8.42
C GLY A 87 -11.24 -2.48 8.78
N LEU A 88 -10.52 -3.12 7.86
CA LEU A 88 -9.14 -3.51 8.12
C LEU A 88 -8.24 -2.28 8.16
N PRO A 89 -7.21 -2.27 9.04
CA PRO A 89 -6.39 -1.08 9.25
C PRO A 89 -5.46 -0.75 8.10
N GLU A 90 -5.08 -1.73 7.30
CA GLU A 90 -4.10 -1.53 6.23
C GLU A 90 -4.49 -2.31 4.99
N LEU A 91 -4.11 -1.76 3.84
CA LEU A 91 -4.28 -2.45 2.57
C LEU A 91 -3.04 -2.30 1.69
N VAL A 92 -2.90 -3.24 0.77
CA VAL A 92 -1.93 -3.19 -0.32
C VAL A 92 -2.69 -3.38 -1.61
N ALA A 93 -2.50 -2.46 -2.55
CA ALA A 93 -3.06 -2.55 -3.89
C ALA A 93 -1.93 -2.56 -4.90
N SER A 94 -2.06 -3.37 -5.94
CA SER A 94 -1.01 -3.48 -6.96
C SER A 94 -1.57 -3.87 -8.32
N ASN A 95 -0.69 -3.89 -9.31
CA ASN A 95 -1.01 -4.41 -10.65
C ASN A 95 -1.16 -5.94 -10.68
N GLY A 96 -1.00 -6.61 -9.56
CA GLY A 96 -1.11 -8.06 -9.44
C GLY A 96 0.18 -8.81 -9.70
N ILE A 97 1.13 -8.22 -10.40
CA ILE A 97 2.39 -8.88 -10.78
C ILE A 97 3.37 -8.92 -9.62
N ILE A 98 3.53 -7.79 -8.93
CA ILE A 98 4.52 -7.64 -7.86
C ILE A 98 3.90 -7.73 -6.45
N HIS A 99 2.62 -8.13 -6.36
CA HIS A 99 1.88 -8.09 -5.09
C HIS A 99 2.56 -8.89 -3.97
N ASN A 100 2.96 -10.12 -4.25
CA ASN A 100 3.62 -10.97 -3.25
C ASN A 100 4.97 -10.42 -2.83
N GLU A 101 5.71 -9.82 -3.74
CA GLU A 101 7.00 -9.19 -3.43
C GLU A 101 6.82 -8.05 -2.43
N ILE A 102 5.77 -7.25 -2.63
CA ILE A 102 5.46 -6.14 -1.73
C ILE A 102 5.07 -6.64 -0.33
N LEU A 103 4.22 -7.66 -0.27
CA LEU A 103 3.83 -8.26 1.01
C LEU A 103 5.04 -8.81 1.76
N ASN A 104 5.93 -9.50 1.06
CA ASN A 104 7.14 -10.05 1.67
C ASN A 104 8.08 -8.95 2.13
N LEU A 105 8.24 -7.90 1.35
CA LEU A 105 9.07 -6.77 1.71
C LEU A 105 8.57 -6.09 2.99
N LEU A 106 7.28 -5.85 3.10
CA LEU A 106 6.68 -5.27 4.29
C LEU A 106 6.90 -6.14 5.52
N LYS A 107 6.72 -7.44 5.39
CA LYS A 107 6.99 -8.38 6.49
C LYS A 107 8.45 -8.33 6.94
N THR A 108 9.37 -8.32 6.00
CA THR A 108 10.80 -8.29 6.29
C THR A 108 11.20 -7.00 6.99
N VAL A 109 10.74 -5.87 6.49
CA VAL A 109 11.05 -4.55 7.05
C VAL A 109 10.50 -4.45 8.48
N ARG A 110 9.25 -4.86 8.69
CA ARG A 110 8.62 -4.76 10.02
C ARG A 110 9.24 -5.70 11.03
N ALA A 111 9.64 -6.88 10.62
CA ALA A 111 10.35 -7.81 11.49
C ALA A 111 11.70 -7.22 11.94
N SER A 112 12.39 -6.53 11.05
CA SER A 112 13.64 -5.85 11.37
C SER A 112 13.43 -4.73 12.40
N VAL A 113 12.37 -3.95 12.25
CA VAL A 113 12.02 -2.86 13.20
C VAL A 113 11.65 -3.43 14.56
N SER A 114 10.87 -4.52 14.59
CA SER A 114 10.42 -5.14 15.85
C SER A 114 11.56 -5.66 16.72
N ARG A 115 12.71 -5.97 16.11
CA ARG A 115 13.89 -6.49 16.83
C ARG A 115 14.73 -5.40 17.50
N ASN A 116 14.48 -4.18 17.14
CA ASN A 116 15.16 -3.04 17.71
C ASN A 116 14.29 -2.34 18.75
#